data_ce54ccb8c22766f6d8af457483f0376f
#
_entry.id   ce54ccb8c22766f6d8af457483f0376f
#
_cell.length_a   1.000
_cell.length_b   1.000
_cell.length_c   1.000
_cell.angle_alpha   90.00
_cell.angle_beta   90.00
_cell.angle_gamma   90.00
#
_symmetry.space_group_name_H-M   'P 1'
#
loop_
_entity.id
_entity.type
_entity.pdbx_description
1 polymer ?
#
loop_
_entity_poly.entity_id
_entity_poly.type
_entity_poly.pdbx_seq_one_letter_code
_entity_poly.pdbx_strand_id
1 'polypeptide(L)'
;NGDIKATVQKILSQLAAPPRSLFTSVFGKGTLIRYIEMPKMTLDDLKNSFDIEADKYFPFAQNQIYTDCYILDSQDKAKTMSVMAAAAKKELVDRRVALLTDLGLPIEFIGLNPIVLGNTFHVLGFTDENNQETSADSVTALLDMGESVSSLIILVNKLPRFTRDIFIGGRDFTKSISNTLGISIKDAEDLKRNPGNKLEQVVGACDAAIMNMIQELRLSMDYFATENNQEIKRLLLTGGTSMLGGVVEAFEKNLEIKVNKWNPLANIKLAEGVSKEKLDNNSCTLGVALGLALYQYD
;
A
#
# COMPACT_ATOMS: atom_id res chain seq x y z
N ASN A 1 20.37 8.42 5.92
CA ASN A 1 19.57 8.58 7.15
C ASN A 1 19.55 10.03 7.66
N GLY A 2 20.65 10.82 7.53
CA GLY A 2 20.68 12.20 7.97
C GLY A 2 19.64 13.11 7.32
N ASP A 3 19.42 12.97 6.02
CA ASP A 3 18.48 13.80 5.24
C ASP A 3 17.01 13.54 5.65
N ILE A 4 16.66 12.29 5.96
CA ILE A 4 15.30 11.94 6.38
C ILE A 4 15.01 12.54 7.75
N LYS A 5 15.93 12.40 8.70
CA LYS A 5 15.79 12.97 10.06
C LYS A 5 15.63 14.49 9.99
N ALA A 6 16.50 15.19 9.25
CA ALA A 6 16.42 16.62 9.07
C ALA A 6 15.11 17.06 8.43
N THR A 7 14.62 16.31 7.43
CA THR A 7 13.34 16.59 6.77
C THR A 7 12.17 16.44 7.74
N VAL A 8 12.13 15.36 8.53
CA VAL A 8 11.07 15.15 9.53
C VAL A 8 11.13 16.23 10.60
N GLN A 9 12.31 16.58 11.11
CA GLN A 9 12.48 17.68 12.07
C GLN A 9 11.95 19.00 11.52
N LYS A 10 12.24 19.32 10.26
CA LYS A 10 11.71 20.51 9.58
C LYS A 10 10.19 20.50 9.51
N ILE A 11 9.57 19.36 9.18
CA ILE A 11 8.12 19.23 9.15
C ILE A 11 7.54 19.45 10.56
N LEU A 12 8.11 18.78 11.57
CA LEU A 12 7.67 18.92 12.95
C LEU A 12 7.76 20.35 13.47
N SER A 13 8.80 21.09 13.10
CA SER A 13 8.96 22.50 13.47
C SER A 13 7.95 23.46 12.83
N GLN A 14 7.25 23.04 11.77
CA GLN A 14 6.22 23.81 11.07
C GLN A 14 4.81 23.57 11.63
N LEU A 15 4.64 22.60 12.53
CA LEU A 15 3.36 22.31 13.14
C LEU A 15 3.00 23.39 14.18
N ALA A 16 1.74 23.80 14.20
CA ALA A 16 1.21 24.78 15.16
C ALA A 16 1.30 24.30 16.62
N ALA A 17 1.28 22.98 16.83
CA ALA A 17 1.49 22.35 18.13
C ALA A 17 2.33 21.08 17.93
N PRO A 18 3.23 20.74 18.88
CA PRO A 18 4.00 19.51 18.82
C PRO A 18 3.08 18.30 18.88
N PRO A 19 3.30 17.27 18.04
CA PRO A 19 2.54 16.04 18.12
C PRO A 19 2.85 15.33 19.45
N ARG A 20 1.86 14.60 19.97
CA ARG A 20 2.01 13.86 21.22
C ARG A 20 2.67 12.50 20.99
N SER A 21 2.48 11.93 19.82
CA SER A 21 2.94 10.59 19.44
C SER A 21 3.06 10.45 17.94
N LEU A 22 3.73 9.37 17.52
CA LEU A 22 3.93 9.02 16.13
C LEU A 22 3.29 7.66 15.82
N PHE A 23 2.60 7.62 14.70
CA PHE A 23 2.15 6.41 14.04
C PHE A 23 2.97 6.23 12.76
N THR A 24 3.50 5.05 12.54
CA THR A 24 4.35 4.79 11.37
C THR A 24 4.07 3.42 10.78
N SER A 25 4.68 3.15 9.64
CA SER A 25 4.57 1.84 8.99
C SER A 25 5.89 1.43 8.34
N VAL A 26 6.02 0.14 8.08
CA VAL A 26 7.12 -0.47 7.34
C VAL A 26 6.58 -1.26 6.15
N PHE A 27 7.43 -1.49 5.14
CA PHE A 27 7.05 -2.16 3.89
C PHE A 27 8.26 -2.77 3.18
N GLY A 28 7.99 -3.58 2.17
CA GLY A 28 8.99 -4.11 1.24
C GLY A 28 9.74 -5.33 1.76
N LYS A 29 10.97 -5.53 1.27
CA LYS A 29 11.78 -6.71 1.62
C LYS A 29 11.98 -6.83 3.11
N GLY A 30 11.43 -7.89 3.68
CA GLY A 30 11.49 -8.14 5.13
C GLY A 30 10.14 -7.99 5.81
N THR A 31 9.07 -7.67 5.08
CA THR A 31 7.69 -7.78 5.55
C THR A 31 6.95 -8.86 4.77
N LEU A 32 6.01 -9.54 5.41
CA LEU A 32 5.17 -10.53 4.76
C LEU A 32 3.82 -10.64 5.48
N ILE A 33 2.75 -10.77 4.70
CA ILE A 33 1.40 -11.00 5.18
C ILE A 33 0.92 -12.31 4.58
N ARG A 34 0.26 -13.12 5.41
CA ARG A 34 -0.36 -14.39 5.02
C ARG A 34 -1.82 -14.39 5.43
N TYR A 35 -2.65 -14.94 4.57
CA TYR A 35 -4.05 -15.24 4.86
C TYR A 35 -4.16 -16.76 4.91
N ILE A 36 -4.50 -17.30 6.08
CA ILE A 36 -4.46 -18.72 6.35
C ILE A 36 -5.72 -19.20 7.08
N GLU A 37 -6.12 -20.44 6.79
CA GLU A 37 -7.16 -21.12 7.54
C GLU A 37 -6.52 -21.93 8.68
N MET A 38 -7.01 -21.72 9.89
CA MET A 38 -6.51 -22.38 11.10
C MET A 38 -7.66 -22.98 11.91
N PRO A 39 -7.41 -24.02 12.73
CA PRO A 39 -8.39 -24.48 13.70
C PRO A 39 -8.86 -23.34 14.60
N LYS A 40 -10.15 -23.34 14.95
CA LYS A 40 -10.73 -22.32 15.80
C LYS A 40 -10.09 -22.32 17.17
N MET A 41 -9.59 -21.18 17.61
CA MET A 41 -8.97 -20.96 18.91
C MET A 41 -9.17 -19.51 19.37
N THR A 42 -8.79 -19.19 20.60
CA THR A 42 -8.81 -17.80 21.09
C THR A 42 -7.70 -16.97 20.47
N LEU A 43 -7.81 -15.64 20.52
CA LEU A 43 -6.76 -14.76 20.02
C LEU A 43 -5.44 -14.94 20.78
N ASP A 44 -5.50 -15.19 22.09
CA ASP A 44 -4.32 -15.42 22.93
C ASP A 44 -3.63 -16.73 22.54
N ASP A 45 -4.38 -17.81 22.32
CA ASP A 45 -3.82 -19.09 21.85
C ASP A 45 -3.21 -18.95 20.46
N LEU A 46 -3.85 -18.16 19.59
CA LEU A 46 -3.37 -17.88 18.25
C LEU A 46 -2.02 -17.13 18.30
N LYS A 47 -1.92 -16.06 19.11
CA LYS A 47 -0.67 -15.31 19.30
C LYS A 47 0.46 -16.20 19.83
N ASN A 48 0.17 -17.00 20.87
CA ASN A 48 1.12 -17.97 21.41
C ASN A 48 1.57 -19.00 20.37
N SER A 49 0.67 -19.47 19.51
CA SER A 49 1.00 -20.39 18.42
C SER A 49 1.97 -19.76 17.42
N PHE A 50 1.75 -18.50 17.05
CA PHE A 50 2.69 -17.78 16.16
C PHE A 50 4.03 -17.52 16.81
N ASP A 51 4.09 -17.27 18.09
CA ASP A 51 5.35 -17.09 18.82
C ASP A 51 6.20 -18.38 18.84
N ILE A 52 5.58 -19.55 18.71
CA ILE A 52 6.28 -20.84 18.71
C ILE A 52 6.53 -21.37 17.29
N GLU A 53 5.61 -21.14 16.36
CA GLU A 53 5.55 -21.83 15.06
C GLU A 53 5.67 -20.85 13.86
N ALA A 54 6.16 -19.63 14.05
CA ALA A 54 6.24 -18.63 13.01
C ALA A 54 7.01 -19.09 11.75
N ASP A 55 8.02 -19.95 11.92
CA ASP A 55 8.83 -20.52 10.85
C ASP A 55 8.03 -21.42 9.88
N LYS A 56 6.88 -21.95 10.31
CA LYS A 56 5.97 -22.69 9.43
C LYS A 56 5.24 -21.79 8.42
N TYR A 57 5.05 -20.55 8.77
CA TYR A 57 4.26 -19.59 7.98
C TYR A 57 5.11 -18.55 7.27
N PHE A 58 6.31 -18.24 7.79
CA PHE A 58 7.17 -17.22 7.26
C PHE A 58 8.55 -17.76 6.91
N PRO A 59 9.14 -17.37 5.77
CA PRO A 59 10.46 -17.81 5.35
C PRO A 59 11.58 -17.05 6.08
N PHE A 60 11.40 -16.79 7.36
CA PHE A 60 12.32 -16.04 8.21
C PHE A 60 12.58 -16.84 9.49
N ALA A 61 13.79 -16.73 10.03
CA ALA A 61 14.07 -17.30 11.35
C ALA A 61 13.26 -16.55 12.42
N GLN A 62 12.60 -17.30 13.31
CA GLN A 62 11.70 -16.78 14.34
C GLN A 62 12.33 -15.67 15.20
N ASN A 63 13.59 -15.84 15.60
CA ASN A 63 14.32 -14.86 16.40
C ASN A 63 14.63 -13.54 15.64
N GLN A 64 14.43 -13.50 14.32
CA GLN A 64 14.74 -12.34 13.46
C GLN A 64 13.50 -11.53 13.08
N ILE A 65 12.30 -11.93 13.51
CA ILE A 65 11.05 -11.27 13.13
C ILE A 65 10.23 -10.86 14.36
N TYR A 66 9.43 -9.83 14.16
CA TYR A 66 8.23 -9.56 14.93
C TYR A 66 7.05 -10.13 14.17
N THR A 67 6.11 -10.72 14.87
CA THR A 67 4.86 -11.28 14.31
C THR A 67 3.66 -10.67 15.00
N ASP A 68 2.56 -10.59 14.28
CA ASP A 68 1.24 -10.29 14.80
C ASP A 68 0.18 -11.00 13.97
N CYS A 69 -1.01 -11.17 14.52
CA CYS A 69 -2.09 -11.87 13.83
C CYS A 69 -3.46 -11.28 14.20
N TYR A 70 -4.41 -11.44 13.27
CA TYR A 70 -5.77 -10.99 13.44
C TYR A 70 -6.77 -12.01 12.87
N ILE A 71 -7.84 -12.30 13.62
CA ILE A 71 -8.91 -13.20 13.18
C ILE A 71 -9.84 -12.39 12.27
N LEU A 72 -9.88 -12.73 10.97
CA LEU A 72 -10.69 -12.03 9.97
C LEU A 72 -12.13 -12.49 9.98
N ASP A 73 -12.36 -13.80 10.13
CA ASP A 73 -13.68 -14.41 10.15
C ASP A 73 -13.66 -15.68 11.03
N SER A 74 -14.66 -15.80 11.86
CA SER A 74 -14.85 -16.92 12.77
C SER A 74 -16.33 -17.26 12.87
N GLN A 75 -16.86 -17.94 11.83
CA GLN A 75 -18.26 -18.37 11.86
C GLN A 75 -18.50 -19.35 13.00
N ASP A 76 -19.56 -19.16 13.78
CA ASP A 76 -19.83 -19.92 15.01
C ASP A 76 -19.86 -21.45 14.82
N LYS A 77 -20.31 -21.91 13.66
CA LYS A 77 -20.44 -23.33 13.34
C LYS A 77 -19.23 -23.92 12.58
N ALA A 78 -18.27 -23.09 12.16
CA ALA A 78 -17.08 -23.54 11.46
C ALA A 78 -16.06 -24.14 12.44
N LYS A 79 -15.34 -25.18 12.00
CA LYS A 79 -14.22 -25.77 12.75
C LYS A 79 -12.93 -24.98 12.55
N THR A 80 -12.87 -24.15 11.52
CA THR A 80 -11.73 -23.29 11.17
C THR A 80 -12.10 -21.82 11.27
N MET A 81 -11.10 -21.00 11.32
CA MET A 81 -11.18 -19.54 11.26
C MET A 81 -10.17 -19.01 10.25
N SER A 82 -10.52 -17.92 9.59
CA SER A 82 -9.62 -17.21 8.67
C SER A 82 -8.76 -16.21 9.46
N VAL A 83 -7.47 -16.30 9.29
CA VAL A 83 -6.48 -15.50 10.03
C VAL A 83 -5.61 -14.72 9.06
N MET A 84 -5.42 -13.44 9.33
CA MET A 84 -4.35 -12.64 8.76
C MET A 84 -3.16 -12.70 9.72
N ALA A 85 -2.04 -13.22 9.25
CA ALA A 85 -0.79 -13.25 9.97
C ALA A 85 0.25 -12.35 9.30
N ALA A 86 0.96 -11.55 10.07
CA ALA A 86 1.93 -10.59 9.61
C ALA A 86 3.29 -10.83 10.27
N ALA A 87 4.35 -10.65 9.49
CA ALA A 87 5.72 -10.68 9.99
C ALA A 87 6.54 -9.53 9.43
N ALA A 88 7.41 -8.97 10.25
CA ALA A 88 8.39 -7.98 9.84
C ALA A 88 9.76 -8.29 10.45
N LYS A 89 10.84 -8.20 9.66
CA LYS A 89 12.19 -8.36 10.17
C LYS A 89 12.49 -7.32 11.25
N LYS A 90 13.03 -7.76 12.38
CA LYS A 90 13.44 -6.90 13.50
C LYS A 90 14.33 -5.76 13.03
N GLU A 91 15.33 -6.05 12.20
CA GLU A 91 16.21 -5.03 11.63
C GLU A 91 15.46 -3.88 10.94
N LEU A 92 14.38 -4.19 10.22
CA LEU A 92 13.57 -3.19 9.51
C LEU A 92 12.80 -2.31 10.50
N VAL A 93 12.16 -2.94 11.47
CA VAL A 93 11.36 -2.27 12.52
C VAL A 93 12.28 -1.45 13.41
N ASP A 94 13.35 -2.05 13.94
CA ASP A 94 14.29 -1.40 14.87
C ASP A 94 14.97 -0.19 14.22
N ARG A 95 15.31 -0.28 12.92
CA ARG A 95 15.84 0.87 12.17
C ARG A 95 14.82 2.02 12.08
N ARG A 96 13.54 1.71 11.92
CA ARG A 96 12.45 2.70 11.91
C ARG A 96 12.28 3.32 13.30
N VAL A 97 12.28 2.49 14.34
CA VAL A 97 12.21 2.92 15.75
C VAL A 97 13.37 3.85 16.08
N ALA A 98 14.61 3.43 15.80
CA ALA A 98 15.80 4.24 16.10
C ALA A 98 15.75 5.62 15.42
N LEU A 99 15.32 5.67 14.13
CA LEU A 99 15.18 6.93 13.40
C LEU A 99 14.19 7.90 14.08
N LEU A 100 13.06 7.37 14.55
CA LEU A 100 11.97 8.19 15.10
C LEU A 100 12.17 8.53 16.59
N THR A 101 12.76 7.62 17.38
CA THR A 101 13.10 7.86 18.78
C THR A 101 14.08 9.04 18.91
N ASP A 102 15.01 9.16 18.00
CA ASP A 102 15.92 10.30 17.92
C ASP A 102 15.22 11.67 17.72
N LEU A 103 13.94 11.68 17.36
CA LEU A 103 13.12 12.89 17.23
C LEU A 103 12.44 13.28 18.56
N GLY A 104 12.60 12.47 19.62
CA GLY A 104 12.04 12.73 20.94
C GLY A 104 10.53 12.52 21.05
N LEU A 105 9.91 11.82 20.09
CA LEU A 105 8.48 11.54 20.10
C LEU A 105 8.23 10.04 20.35
N PRO A 106 7.28 9.67 21.20
CA PRO A 106 6.90 8.29 21.41
C PRO A 106 6.25 7.71 20.16
N ILE A 107 6.63 6.48 19.81
CA ILE A 107 5.99 5.72 18.75
C ILE A 107 4.91 4.86 19.40
N GLU A 108 3.67 5.08 19.01
CA GLU A 108 2.53 4.35 19.56
C GLU A 108 2.13 3.16 18.70
N PHE A 109 2.38 3.24 17.38
CA PHE A 109 1.98 2.19 16.46
C PHE A 109 2.96 2.05 15.28
N ILE A 110 3.23 0.81 14.90
CA ILE A 110 3.98 0.46 13.69
C ILE A 110 3.18 -0.56 12.91
N GLY A 111 2.62 -0.16 11.77
CA GLY A 111 1.87 -1.03 10.89
C GLY A 111 2.68 -1.54 9.70
N LEU A 112 2.07 -2.40 8.90
CA LEU A 112 2.52 -2.74 7.55
C LEU A 112 1.73 -1.93 6.53
N ASN A 113 2.41 -1.29 5.56
CA ASN A 113 1.75 -0.45 4.56
C ASN A 113 0.52 -1.09 3.92
N PRO A 114 0.55 -2.35 3.44
CA PRO A 114 -0.61 -2.96 2.82
C PRO A 114 -1.82 -3.09 3.76
N ILE A 115 -1.58 -3.39 5.05
CA ILE A 115 -2.65 -3.49 6.06
C ILE A 115 -3.23 -2.10 6.33
N VAL A 116 -2.37 -1.12 6.59
CA VAL A 116 -2.79 0.27 6.83
C VAL A 116 -3.61 0.80 5.65
N LEU A 117 -3.16 0.56 4.43
CA LEU A 117 -3.85 1.01 3.22
C LEU A 117 -5.18 0.28 3.01
N GLY A 118 -5.23 -1.03 3.27
CA GLY A 118 -6.46 -1.82 3.25
C GLY A 118 -7.49 -1.29 4.25
N ASN A 119 -7.07 -0.94 5.47
CA ASN A 119 -7.91 -0.33 6.49
C ASN A 119 -8.39 1.07 6.05
N THR A 120 -7.51 1.87 5.43
CA THR A 120 -7.91 3.17 4.84
C THR A 120 -9.03 2.97 3.83
N PHE A 121 -8.89 1.99 2.94
CA PHE A 121 -9.91 1.68 1.95
C PHE A 121 -11.20 1.16 2.59
N HIS A 122 -11.10 0.34 3.63
CA HIS A 122 -12.26 -0.16 4.38
C HIS A 122 -13.13 0.99 4.93
N VAL A 123 -12.48 2.00 5.51
CA VAL A 123 -13.15 3.16 6.13
C VAL A 123 -13.65 4.16 5.10
N LEU A 124 -12.80 4.53 4.14
CA LEU A 124 -13.08 5.63 3.20
C LEU A 124 -13.76 5.17 1.91
N GLY A 125 -13.61 3.89 1.54
CA GLY A 125 -14.20 3.32 0.33
C GLY A 125 -13.69 3.92 -0.97
N PHE A 126 -14.41 3.65 -2.02
CA PHE A 126 -14.25 4.25 -3.33
C PHE A 126 -15.61 4.60 -3.92
N THR A 127 -15.72 5.80 -4.42
CA THR A 127 -16.88 6.30 -5.14
C THR A 127 -16.43 6.62 -6.57
N ASP A 128 -17.10 6.07 -7.56
CA ASP A 128 -16.79 6.34 -8.96
C ASP A 128 -17.33 7.70 -9.42
N GLU A 129 -17.04 8.07 -10.67
CA GLU A 129 -17.49 9.35 -11.26
C GLU A 129 -19.03 9.48 -11.32
N ASN A 130 -19.77 8.37 -11.22
CA ASN A 130 -21.22 8.34 -11.19
C ASN A 130 -21.79 8.34 -9.75
N ASN A 131 -20.97 8.62 -8.74
CA ASN A 131 -21.31 8.53 -7.33
C ASN A 131 -21.82 7.14 -6.88
N GLN A 132 -21.42 6.09 -7.58
CA GLN A 132 -21.72 4.72 -7.18
C GLN A 132 -20.61 4.22 -6.26
N GLU A 133 -20.96 3.93 -5.02
CA GLU A 133 -20.07 3.22 -4.11
C GLU A 133 -19.76 1.81 -4.65
N THR A 134 -18.57 1.34 -4.37
CA THR A 134 -18.21 -0.08 -4.61
C THR A 134 -19.25 -0.94 -3.88
N SER A 135 -19.96 -1.80 -4.61
CA SER A 135 -20.93 -2.71 -3.99
C SER A 135 -20.26 -3.56 -2.91
N ALA A 136 -20.97 -3.86 -1.84
CA ALA A 136 -20.45 -4.67 -0.74
C ALA A 136 -19.89 -6.03 -1.22
N ASP A 137 -20.47 -6.61 -2.28
CA ASP A 137 -20.07 -7.92 -2.82
C ASP A 137 -18.98 -7.83 -3.92
N SER A 138 -18.23 -6.71 -4.02
CA SER A 138 -17.25 -6.56 -5.09
C SER A 138 -15.85 -6.98 -4.67
N VAL A 139 -15.16 -7.69 -5.58
CA VAL A 139 -13.72 -7.90 -5.48
C VAL A 139 -13.01 -6.76 -6.16
N THR A 140 -12.18 -6.04 -5.39
CA THR A 140 -11.43 -4.87 -5.86
C THR A 140 -9.95 -5.09 -5.61
N ALA A 141 -9.13 -4.91 -6.64
CA ALA A 141 -7.69 -4.80 -6.48
C ALA A 141 -7.31 -3.33 -6.23
N LEU A 142 -6.44 -3.09 -5.26
CA LEU A 142 -5.85 -1.79 -4.96
C LEU A 142 -4.34 -1.92 -5.12
N LEU A 143 -3.74 -1.10 -5.97
CA LEU A 143 -2.30 -1.07 -6.22
C LEU A 143 -1.71 0.25 -5.74
N ASP A 144 -0.91 0.19 -4.69
CA ASP A 144 -0.09 1.33 -4.24
C ASP A 144 1.24 1.35 -5.01
N MET A 145 1.35 2.25 -5.96
CA MET A 145 2.53 2.37 -6.83
C MET A 145 3.56 3.32 -6.19
N GLY A 146 4.43 2.76 -5.35
CA GLY A 146 5.50 3.50 -4.68
C GLY A 146 6.72 3.81 -5.57
N GLU A 147 7.78 4.30 -4.97
CA GLU A 147 9.03 4.63 -5.67
C GLU A 147 9.79 3.37 -6.13
N SER A 148 9.92 2.37 -5.25
CA SER A 148 10.75 1.17 -5.48
C SER A 148 9.99 -0.14 -5.29
N VAL A 149 8.83 -0.08 -4.67
CA VAL A 149 7.94 -1.21 -4.41
C VAL A 149 6.53 -0.76 -4.65
N SER A 150 5.75 -1.59 -5.31
CA SER A 150 4.30 -1.44 -5.41
C SER A 150 3.64 -2.55 -4.63
N SER A 151 2.62 -2.22 -3.84
CA SER A 151 1.89 -3.18 -3.02
C SER A 151 0.51 -3.43 -3.62
N LEU A 152 0.25 -4.66 -4.03
CA LEU A 152 -1.07 -5.12 -4.47
C LEU A 152 -1.85 -5.64 -3.26
N ILE A 153 -3.08 -5.15 -3.10
CA ILE A 153 -4.03 -5.60 -2.09
C ILE A 153 -5.31 -5.99 -2.82
N ILE A 154 -5.79 -7.22 -2.62
CA ILE A 154 -7.09 -7.63 -3.12
C ILE A 154 -8.07 -7.67 -1.97
N LEU A 155 -9.16 -6.93 -2.13
CA LEU A 155 -10.20 -6.76 -1.12
C LEU A 155 -11.48 -7.47 -1.58
N VAL A 156 -12.06 -8.23 -0.68
CA VAL A 156 -13.40 -8.82 -0.82
C VAL A 156 -14.28 -8.19 0.24
N ASN A 157 -15.37 -7.60 -0.15
CA ASN A 157 -16.26 -6.90 0.78
C ASN A 157 -15.53 -5.81 1.59
N LYS A 158 -14.64 -5.07 0.94
CA LYS A 158 -13.75 -4.05 1.53
C LYS A 158 -12.71 -4.60 2.54
N LEU A 159 -12.61 -5.91 2.75
CA LEU A 159 -11.63 -6.53 3.64
C LEU A 159 -10.47 -7.11 2.84
N PRO A 160 -9.22 -6.87 3.22
CA PRO A 160 -8.07 -7.49 2.58
C PRO A 160 -8.11 -9.02 2.69
N ARG A 161 -7.91 -9.71 1.56
CA ARG A 161 -7.85 -11.18 1.48
C ARG A 161 -6.58 -11.68 0.80
N PHE A 162 -5.86 -10.78 0.13
CA PHE A 162 -4.59 -11.08 -0.50
C PHE A 162 -3.72 -9.83 -0.53
N THR A 163 -2.43 -10.00 -0.30
CA THR A 163 -1.44 -8.93 -0.42
C THR A 163 -0.17 -9.47 -1.06
N ARG A 164 0.44 -8.67 -1.93
CA ARG A 164 1.73 -8.99 -2.53
C ARG A 164 2.53 -7.73 -2.82
N ASP A 165 3.79 -7.72 -2.41
CA ASP A 165 4.74 -6.70 -2.82
C ASP A 165 5.34 -7.06 -4.19
N ILE A 166 5.26 -6.11 -5.12
CA ILE A 166 5.84 -6.14 -6.45
C ILE A 166 7.04 -5.18 -6.44
N PHE A 167 8.24 -5.70 -6.70
CA PHE A 167 9.48 -4.92 -6.63
C PHE A 167 9.73 -4.14 -7.92
N ILE A 168 8.69 -3.48 -8.40
CA ILE A 168 8.68 -2.53 -9.50
C ILE A 168 8.01 -1.26 -8.99
N GLY A 169 8.60 -0.10 -9.25
CA GLY A 169 8.06 1.19 -8.80
C GLY A 169 8.55 2.35 -9.65
N GLY A 170 8.27 3.56 -9.23
CA GLY A 170 8.56 4.79 -9.97
C GLY A 170 10.01 4.94 -10.43
N ARG A 171 10.94 4.32 -9.70
CA ARG A 171 12.36 4.30 -10.08
C ARG A 171 12.62 3.48 -11.35
N ASP A 172 11.87 2.42 -11.57
CA ASP A 172 12.00 1.58 -12.77
C ASP A 172 11.42 2.30 -13.98
N PHE A 173 10.33 3.04 -13.80
CA PHE A 173 9.77 3.95 -14.81
C PHE A 173 10.79 5.05 -15.17
N THR A 174 11.40 5.70 -14.17
CA THR A 174 12.43 6.73 -14.39
C THR A 174 13.62 6.17 -15.17
N LYS A 175 14.09 4.97 -14.82
CA LYS A 175 15.16 4.28 -15.56
C LYS A 175 14.77 3.97 -17.00
N SER A 176 13.53 3.52 -17.23
CA SER A 176 13.01 3.25 -18.57
C SER A 176 13.02 4.52 -19.42
N ILE A 177 12.55 5.64 -18.89
CA ILE A 177 12.61 6.96 -19.55
C ILE A 177 14.05 7.38 -19.86
N SER A 178 14.93 7.29 -18.85
CA SER A 178 16.36 7.66 -19.00
C SER A 178 17.02 6.85 -20.12
N ASN A 179 16.83 5.55 -20.12
CA ASN A 179 17.43 4.65 -21.12
C ASN A 179 16.86 4.88 -22.52
N THR A 180 15.54 5.03 -22.65
CA THR A 180 14.86 5.19 -23.94
C THR A 180 15.15 6.53 -24.58
N LEU A 181 15.22 7.60 -23.77
CA LEU A 181 15.44 8.95 -24.27
C LEU A 181 16.90 9.40 -24.25
N GLY A 182 17.81 8.62 -23.67
CA GLY A 182 19.24 8.96 -23.57
C GLY A 182 19.51 10.16 -22.66
N ILE A 183 18.70 10.38 -21.62
CA ILE A 183 18.81 11.53 -20.70
C ILE A 183 19.23 11.06 -19.30
N SER A 184 19.69 12.00 -18.47
CA SER A 184 20.06 11.68 -17.09
C SER A 184 18.88 11.17 -16.27
N ILE A 185 19.14 10.38 -15.21
CA ILE A 185 18.10 9.92 -14.28
C ILE A 185 17.35 11.09 -13.67
N LYS A 186 18.04 12.20 -13.37
CA LYS A 186 17.42 13.38 -12.82
C LYS A 186 16.47 14.02 -13.81
N ASP A 187 16.91 14.23 -15.05
CA ASP A 187 16.07 14.82 -16.09
C ASP A 187 14.89 13.91 -16.44
N ALA A 188 15.10 12.58 -16.40
CA ALA A 188 14.03 11.60 -16.58
C ALA A 188 12.98 11.66 -15.46
N GLU A 189 13.40 11.83 -14.20
CA GLU A 189 12.47 11.99 -13.07
C GLU A 189 11.68 13.31 -13.17
N ASP A 190 12.34 14.39 -13.53
CA ASP A 190 11.70 15.70 -13.72
C ASP A 190 10.70 15.64 -14.89
N LEU A 191 11.07 15.00 -16.00
CA LEU A 191 10.22 14.81 -17.16
C LEU A 191 9.03 13.87 -16.86
N LYS A 192 9.23 12.80 -16.07
CA LYS A 192 8.17 11.90 -15.61
C LYS A 192 7.10 12.64 -14.80
N ARG A 193 7.53 13.55 -13.92
CA ARG A 193 6.63 14.34 -13.08
C ARG A 193 5.91 15.45 -13.84
N ASN A 194 6.58 16.07 -14.81
CA ASN A 194 6.09 17.21 -15.56
C ASN A 194 6.33 17.01 -17.06
N PRO A 195 5.62 16.08 -17.72
CA PRO A 195 5.87 15.74 -19.11
C PRO A 195 5.48 16.84 -20.10
N GLY A 196 4.55 17.74 -19.73
CA GLY A 196 4.04 18.78 -20.61
C GLY A 196 3.55 18.23 -21.94
N ASN A 197 4.05 18.78 -23.06
CA ASN A 197 3.73 18.33 -24.42
C ASN A 197 4.44 17.03 -24.85
N LYS A 198 5.27 16.44 -23.98
CA LYS A 198 5.99 15.17 -24.24
C LYS A 198 5.34 13.95 -23.57
N LEU A 199 4.07 14.07 -23.13
CA LEU A 199 3.39 13.00 -22.40
C LEU A 199 3.41 11.68 -23.17
N GLU A 200 3.06 11.67 -24.44
CA GLU A 200 3.06 10.45 -25.27
C GLU A 200 4.45 9.82 -25.38
N GLN A 201 5.49 10.66 -25.51
CA GLN A 201 6.87 10.20 -25.56
C GLN A 201 7.32 9.59 -24.22
N VAL A 202 6.89 10.16 -23.09
CA VAL A 202 7.17 9.64 -21.75
C VAL A 202 6.45 8.33 -21.51
N VAL A 203 5.18 8.23 -21.87
CA VAL A 203 4.40 7.00 -21.74
C VAL A 203 5.02 5.88 -22.58
N GLY A 204 5.34 6.16 -23.86
CA GLY A 204 6.03 5.19 -24.71
C GLY A 204 7.38 4.76 -24.18
N ALA A 205 8.14 5.67 -23.55
CA ALA A 205 9.39 5.34 -22.89
C ALA A 205 9.21 4.47 -21.64
N CYS A 206 8.01 4.42 -21.05
CA CYS A 206 7.67 3.58 -19.89
C CYS A 206 7.12 2.20 -20.26
N ASP A 207 6.87 1.89 -21.53
CA ASP A 207 6.18 0.67 -21.97
C ASP A 207 6.77 -0.60 -21.34
N ALA A 208 8.08 -0.75 -21.30
CA ALA A 208 8.72 -1.92 -20.71
C ALA A 208 8.42 -2.05 -19.21
N ALA A 209 8.46 -0.94 -18.46
CA ALA A 209 8.16 -0.95 -17.02
C ALA A 209 6.67 -1.20 -16.77
N ILE A 210 5.79 -0.65 -17.61
CA ILE A 210 4.34 -0.88 -17.58
C ILE A 210 4.04 -2.34 -17.83
N MET A 211 4.60 -2.94 -18.89
CA MET A 211 4.35 -4.35 -19.24
C MET A 211 4.86 -5.31 -18.18
N ASN A 212 6.02 -5.05 -17.59
CA ASN A 212 6.53 -5.84 -16.47
C ASN A 212 5.59 -5.77 -15.24
N MET A 213 5.07 -4.59 -14.90
CA MET A 213 4.09 -4.43 -13.83
C MET A 213 2.80 -5.18 -14.12
N ILE A 214 2.26 -5.06 -15.34
CA ILE A 214 1.05 -5.76 -15.77
C ILE A 214 1.22 -7.27 -15.68
N GLN A 215 2.38 -7.80 -16.05
CA GLN A 215 2.67 -9.23 -15.97
C GLN A 215 2.63 -9.73 -14.51
N GLU A 216 3.24 -8.99 -13.58
CA GLU A 216 3.19 -9.31 -12.15
C GLU A 216 1.77 -9.22 -11.57
N LEU A 217 0.99 -8.23 -12.02
CA LEU A 217 -0.41 -8.07 -11.63
C LEU A 217 -1.24 -9.25 -12.11
N ARG A 218 -1.14 -9.64 -13.40
CA ARG A 218 -1.86 -10.79 -13.96
C ARG A 218 -1.57 -12.06 -13.16
N LEU A 219 -0.29 -12.38 -12.94
CA LEU A 219 0.09 -13.54 -12.15
C LEU A 219 -0.56 -13.56 -10.75
N SER A 220 -0.64 -12.40 -10.10
CA SER A 220 -1.22 -12.28 -8.77
C SER A 220 -2.75 -12.39 -8.79
N MET A 221 -3.39 -11.76 -9.79
CA MET A 221 -4.84 -11.75 -9.94
C MET A 221 -5.37 -13.12 -10.37
N ASP A 222 -4.67 -13.81 -11.27
CA ASP A 222 -5.00 -15.17 -11.71
C ASP A 222 -4.85 -16.17 -10.56
N TYR A 223 -3.78 -16.04 -9.77
CA TYR A 223 -3.60 -16.84 -8.57
C TYR A 223 -4.77 -16.64 -7.59
N PHE A 224 -5.12 -15.40 -7.28
CA PHE A 224 -6.23 -15.09 -6.38
C PHE A 224 -7.56 -15.62 -6.91
N ALA A 225 -7.85 -15.42 -8.20
CA ALA A 225 -9.09 -15.86 -8.83
C ALA A 225 -9.23 -17.38 -8.78
N THR A 226 -8.14 -18.12 -9.02
CA THR A 226 -8.12 -19.58 -8.97
C THR A 226 -8.35 -20.11 -7.55
N GLU A 227 -7.66 -19.55 -6.55
CA GLU A 227 -7.76 -20.00 -5.16
C GLU A 227 -9.12 -19.67 -4.52
N ASN A 228 -9.74 -18.55 -4.90
CA ASN A 228 -10.96 -18.05 -4.27
C ASN A 228 -12.22 -18.22 -5.11
N ASN A 229 -12.09 -18.69 -6.36
CA ASN A 229 -13.19 -18.76 -7.34
C ASN A 229 -13.94 -17.43 -7.48
N GLN A 230 -13.19 -16.33 -7.49
CA GLN A 230 -13.71 -14.96 -7.57
C GLN A 230 -12.88 -14.13 -8.56
N GLU A 231 -13.55 -13.42 -9.46
CA GLU A 231 -12.91 -12.57 -10.45
C GLU A 231 -12.72 -11.14 -9.94
N ILE A 232 -11.59 -10.55 -10.28
CA ILE A 232 -11.28 -9.15 -10.01
C ILE A 232 -11.80 -8.33 -11.20
N LYS A 233 -12.75 -7.44 -10.95
CA LYS A 233 -13.39 -6.63 -12.01
C LYS A 233 -12.91 -5.19 -12.05
N ARG A 234 -12.15 -4.77 -11.05
CA ARG A 234 -11.69 -3.38 -10.92
C ARG A 234 -10.30 -3.33 -10.29
N LEU A 235 -9.46 -2.47 -10.84
CA LEU A 235 -8.17 -2.09 -10.26
C LEU A 235 -8.19 -0.61 -9.89
N LEU A 236 -7.85 -0.31 -8.66
CA LEU A 236 -7.67 1.06 -8.18
C LEU A 236 -6.17 1.35 -8.03
N LEU A 237 -5.72 2.47 -8.58
CA LEU A 237 -4.33 2.91 -8.51
C LEU A 237 -4.18 4.02 -7.48
N THR A 238 -3.17 3.90 -6.63
CA THR A 238 -2.75 4.91 -5.66
C THR A 238 -1.22 4.96 -5.58
N GLY A 239 -0.65 5.81 -4.73
CA GLY A 239 0.79 6.02 -4.68
C GLY A 239 1.32 7.02 -5.71
N GLY A 240 2.54 7.50 -5.50
CA GLY A 240 3.11 8.58 -6.32
C GLY A 240 3.28 8.25 -7.79
N THR A 241 3.59 7.00 -8.12
CA THR A 241 3.80 6.56 -9.52
C THR A 241 2.47 6.45 -10.29
N SER A 242 1.34 6.28 -9.61
CA SER A 242 0.01 6.26 -10.25
C SER A 242 -0.37 7.62 -10.86
N MET A 243 0.34 8.68 -10.49
CA MET A 243 0.12 10.03 -11.03
C MET A 243 0.66 10.22 -12.44
N LEU A 244 1.48 9.30 -12.94
CA LEU A 244 1.95 9.33 -14.33
C LEU A 244 0.75 9.33 -15.29
N GLY A 245 0.72 10.31 -16.20
CA GLY A 245 -0.30 10.36 -17.24
C GLY A 245 -0.23 9.14 -18.15
N GLY A 246 -1.38 8.62 -18.59
CA GLY A 246 -1.46 7.47 -19.49
C GLY A 246 -1.31 6.10 -18.82
N VAL A 247 -0.97 6.02 -17.51
CA VAL A 247 -0.82 4.73 -16.82
C VAL A 247 -2.15 4.01 -16.63
N VAL A 248 -3.24 4.75 -16.39
CA VAL A 248 -4.58 4.18 -16.24
C VAL A 248 -5.00 3.49 -17.55
N GLU A 249 -4.91 4.23 -18.65
CA GLU A 249 -5.28 3.76 -19.99
C GLU A 249 -4.43 2.55 -20.43
N ALA A 250 -3.13 2.58 -20.11
CA ALA A 250 -2.24 1.47 -20.40
C ALA A 250 -2.62 0.21 -19.61
N PHE A 251 -3.00 0.35 -18.34
CA PHE A 251 -3.43 -0.77 -17.50
C PHE A 251 -4.80 -1.30 -17.93
N GLU A 252 -5.79 -0.43 -18.21
CA GLU A 252 -7.11 -0.85 -18.71
C GLU A 252 -6.99 -1.66 -19.98
N LYS A 253 -6.25 -1.13 -20.96
CA LYS A 253 -6.04 -1.79 -22.26
C LYS A 253 -5.43 -3.18 -22.13
N ASN A 254 -4.48 -3.35 -21.20
CA ASN A 254 -3.74 -4.60 -21.11
C ASN A 254 -4.34 -5.60 -20.10
N LEU A 255 -5.02 -5.15 -19.05
CA LEU A 255 -5.65 -6.04 -18.07
C LEU A 255 -7.08 -6.40 -18.44
N GLU A 256 -7.71 -5.65 -19.35
CA GLU A 256 -9.10 -5.82 -19.79
C GLU A 256 -10.12 -5.71 -18.63
N ILE A 257 -9.77 -4.93 -17.60
CA ILE A 257 -10.62 -4.62 -16.47
C ILE A 257 -10.70 -3.11 -16.27
N LYS A 258 -11.71 -2.64 -15.53
CA LYS A 258 -11.84 -1.21 -15.23
C LYS A 258 -10.72 -0.74 -14.29
N VAL A 259 -10.02 0.33 -14.67
CA VAL A 259 -8.93 0.94 -13.87
C VAL A 259 -9.28 2.38 -13.52
N ASN A 260 -9.15 2.74 -12.26
CA ASN A 260 -9.40 4.11 -11.80
C ASN A 260 -8.27 4.55 -10.85
N LYS A 261 -8.03 5.85 -10.75
CA LYS A 261 -7.23 6.40 -9.64
C LYS A 261 -8.08 6.46 -8.37
N TRP A 262 -7.51 6.03 -7.27
CA TRP A 262 -8.17 6.16 -5.98
C TRP A 262 -7.72 7.43 -5.27
N ASN A 263 -8.67 8.32 -5.02
CA ASN A 263 -8.47 9.49 -4.17
C ASN A 263 -9.05 9.20 -2.77
N PRO A 264 -8.21 8.90 -1.78
CA PRO A 264 -8.68 8.61 -0.42
C PRO A 264 -9.28 9.83 0.30
N LEU A 265 -9.09 11.05 -0.25
CA LEU A 265 -9.67 12.28 0.32
C LEU A 265 -11.09 12.58 -0.19
N ALA A 266 -11.59 11.84 -1.18
CA ALA A 266 -12.85 12.15 -1.84
C ALA A 266 -14.03 12.27 -0.86
N ASN A 267 -14.03 11.44 0.20
CA ASN A 267 -15.09 11.38 1.19
C ASN A 267 -14.72 12.06 2.53
N ILE A 268 -13.60 12.85 2.57
CA ILE A 268 -13.16 13.54 3.79
C ILE A 268 -13.59 15.01 3.75
N LYS A 269 -14.20 15.47 4.84
CA LYS A 269 -14.46 16.90 5.02
C LYS A 269 -13.18 17.62 5.44
N LEU A 270 -12.77 18.59 4.62
CA LEU A 270 -11.59 19.41 4.91
C LEU A 270 -11.95 20.53 5.89
N ALA A 271 -11.03 20.82 6.83
CA ALA A 271 -11.16 21.97 7.72
C ALA A 271 -11.01 23.29 6.95
N GLU A 272 -11.53 24.38 7.52
CA GLU A 272 -11.36 25.72 6.96
C GLU A 272 -9.87 26.09 6.85
N GLY A 273 -9.48 26.71 5.73
CA GLY A 273 -8.09 27.11 5.46
C GLY A 273 -7.22 26.04 4.81
N VAL A 274 -7.72 24.81 4.65
CA VAL A 274 -6.99 23.77 3.92
C VAL A 274 -7.19 23.93 2.42
N SER A 275 -6.10 24.06 1.66
CA SER A 275 -6.17 24.18 0.20
C SER A 275 -6.53 22.83 -0.43
N LYS A 276 -7.78 22.72 -0.92
CA LYS A 276 -8.26 21.53 -1.62
C LYS A 276 -7.40 21.22 -2.84
N GLU A 277 -7.03 22.23 -3.65
CA GLU A 277 -6.23 22.06 -4.86
C GLU A 277 -4.86 21.40 -4.58
N LYS A 278 -4.17 21.82 -3.50
CA LYS A 278 -2.88 21.21 -3.10
C LYS A 278 -3.03 19.77 -2.65
N LEU A 279 -4.15 19.44 -2.02
CA LEU A 279 -4.45 18.08 -1.57
C LEU A 279 -4.85 17.20 -2.75
N ASP A 280 -5.72 17.66 -3.65
CA ASP A 280 -6.18 16.89 -4.80
C ASP A 280 -5.01 16.49 -5.71
N ASN A 281 -4.05 17.40 -5.92
CA ASN A 281 -2.83 17.13 -6.71
C ASN A 281 -1.92 16.04 -6.09
N ASN A 282 -2.07 15.72 -4.81
CA ASN A 282 -1.24 14.73 -4.10
C ASN A 282 -2.08 13.64 -3.43
N SER A 283 -3.38 13.63 -3.63
CA SER A 283 -4.31 12.75 -2.89
C SER A 283 -3.91 11.27 -2.94
N CYS A 284 -3.51 10.78 -4.12
CA CYS A 284 -3.06 9.40 -4.28
C CYS A 284 -1.84 9.03 -3.42
N THR A 285 -1.06 10.00 -2.93
CA THR A 285 0.12 9.72 -2.09
C THR A 285 -0.20 9.64 -0.59
N LEU A 286 -1.42 9.97 -0.21
CA LEU A 286 -1.81 10.13 1.20
C LEU A 286 -2.47 8.90 1.81
N GLY A 287 -2.72 7.83 1.04
CA GLY A 287 -3.48 6.67 1.50
C GLY A 287 -2.95 6.05 2.79
N VAL A 288 -1.66 5.77 2.86
CA VAL A 288 -1.02 5.20 4.07
C VAL A 288 -1.02 6.19 5.23
N ALA A 289 -0.71 7.47 4.98
CA ALA A 289 -0.69 8.50 6.03
C ALA A 289 -2.08 8.72 6.64
N LEU A 290 -3.13 8.70 5.81
CA LEU A 290 -4.52 8.77 6.28
C LEU A 290 -4.91 7.54 7.10
N GLY A 291 -4.53 6.34 6.67
CA GLY A 291 -4.80 5.13 7.43
C GLY A 291 -4.12 5.10 8.80
N LEU A 292 -2.90 5.62 8.89
CA LEU A 292 -2.22 5.80 10.18
C LEU A 292 -2.92 6.84 11.05
N ALA A 293 -3.44 7.93 10.46
CA ALA A 293 -4.17 8.97 11.20
C ALA A 293 -5.58 8.52 11.63
N LEU A 294 -6.18 7.57 10.90
CA LEU A 294 -7.48 6.98 11.23
C LEU A 294 -7.37 5.85 12.26
N TYR A 295 -6.16 5.45 12.63
CA TYR A 295 -5.95 4.43 13.66
C TYR A 295 -6.54 4.93 14.98
N GLN A 296 -7.54 4.22 15.48
CA GLN A 296 -8.17 4.50 16.76
C GLN A 296 -7.77 3.38 17.73
N TYR A 297 -7.49 3.78 18.94
CA TYR A 297 -7.40 2.83 20.05
C TYR A 297 -8.83 2.41 20.40
N ASP A 298 -9.11 1.14 20.29
CA ASP A 298 -10.28 0.50 20.92
C ASP A 298 -9.99 0.19 22.38
#